data_2a91a74bffafddc935f15e2bd68c156a
#
_entry.id   2a91a74bffafddc935f15e2bd68c156a
#
_cell.length_a   1.000
_cell.length_b   1.000
_cell.length_c   1.000
_cell.angle_alpha   90.00
_cell.angle_beta   90.00
_cell.angle_gamma   90.00
#
_symmetry.space_group_name_H-M   'P 1'
#
loop_
_entity.id
_entity.type
_entity.pdbx_description
1 polymer ?
#
loop_
_entity_poly.entity_id
_entity_poly.type
_entity_poly.pdbx_seq_one_letter_code
_entity_poly.pdbx_strand_id
1 'polypeptide(L)'
;MHQKNFVICDQEADYARNLTQMIGGRKELGFQMHMFQKLEPLKKFAEQKPIQILLIGEEYSQEERLEIPAAERFVLVKAEGRYLADEEKELYKYQSVDQILTKVLELSVDKERAVAKTLRKTRGSLIGVYSPIHRIGKTKYALELGKELAEKGPVLYLNLEEYAGGEHYFSKEQEQNLGDLLYYSKQETGNLGLRISMMTGQIGNMDYIRPITVVQDLQAVTAEEWMQLFEQIVEKSIYEVLILDLGDSVNGLFSILEKCDSVHTLSIEEPAAKAKLQQYTENLLRTGHEKILEHTVQKVVRSRNGGTVI
;
A
#
# COMPACT_ATOMS: atom_id res chain seq x y z
N MET A 1 -16.72 10.40 -5.30
CA MET A 1 -15.28 10.38 -5.59
C MET A 1 -15.01 11.21 -6.83
N HIS A 2 -14.18 12.24 -6.76
CA HIS A 2 -13.78 12.97 -7.97
C HIS A 2 -12.76 12.11 -8.71
N GLN A 3 -13.16 11.57 -9.86
CA GLN A 3 -12.27 10.82 -10.76
C GLN A 3 -11.12 11.73 -11.19
N LYS A 4 -9.88 11.29 -10.96
CA LYS A 4 -8.65 12.02 -11.32
C LYS A 4 -8.39 11.87 -12.82
N ASN A 5 -8.20 12.97 -13.55
CA ASN A 5 -7.91 12.94 -14.97
C ASN A 5 -6.40 12.83 -15.25
N PHE A 6 -6.03 11.81 -16.00
CA PHE A 6 -4.68 11.60 -16.52
C PHE A 6 -4.71 11.86 -18.03
N VAL A 7 -3.96 12.82 -18.48
CA VAL A 7 -3.98 13.30 -19.86
C VAL A 7 -2.65 13.05 -20.55
N ILE A 8 -2.71 12.52 -21.76
CA ILE A 8 -1.55 12.35 -22.65
C ILE A 8 -1.78 13.20 -23.90
N CYS A 9 -0.83 14.09 -24.20
CA CYS A 9 -0.84 14.92 -25.40
C CYS A 9 0.49 14.77 -26.16
N ASP A 10 0.47 14.11 -27.31
CA ASP A 10 1.65 13.85 -28.10
C ASP A 10 1.30 13.78 -29.59
N GLN A 11 2.14 14.33 -30.47
CA GLN A 11 1.92 14.33 -31.90
C GLN A 11 2.08 12.92 -32.52
N GLU A 12 2.85 12.03 -31.89
CA GLU A 12 2.98 10.64 -32.30
C GLU A 12 1.72 9.84 -31.87
N ALA A 13 0.72 9.83 -32.76
CA ALA A 13 -0.61 9.27 -32.48
C ALA A 13 -0.59 7.82 -31.96
N ASP A 14 0.26 6.97 -32.55
CA ASP A 14 0.33 5.56 -32.19
C ASP A 14 1.01 5.36 -30.82
N TYR A 15 2.03 6.14 -30.53
CA TYR A 15 2.65 6.15 -29.19
C TYR A 15 1.65 6.59 -28.12
N ALA A 16 0.99 7.74 -28.33
CA ALA A 16 0.00 8.26 -27.38
C ALA A 16 -1.15 7.27 -27.15
N ARG A 17 -1.63 6.62 -28.22
CA ARG A 17 -2.71 5.63 -28.13
C ARG A 17 -2.28 4.40 -27.34
N ASN A 18 -1.14 3.82 -27.68
CA ASN A 18 -0.59 2.64 -27.00
C ASN A 18 -0.37 2.93 -25.50
N LEU A 19 0.28 4.06 -25.17
CA LEU A 19 0.52 4.47 -23.81
C LEU A 19 -0.80 4.66 -23.03
N THR A 20 -1.78 5.33 -23.64
CA THR A 20 -3.12 5.54 -23.06
C THR A 20 -3.83 4.22 -22.80
N GLN A 21 -3.78 3.27 -23.74
CA GLN A 21 -4.41 1.95 -23.56
C GLN A 21 -3.72 1.12 -22.48
N MET A 22 -2.41 1.11 -22.44
CA MET A 22 -1.65 0.34 -21.46
C MET A 22 -1.80 0.88 -20.04
N ILE A 23 -1.84 2.21 -19.88
CA ILE A 23 -2.12 2.84 -18.58
C ILE A 23 -3.60 2.67 -18.20
N GLY A 24 -4.51 2.87 -19.16
CA GLY A 24 -5.95 2.76 -18.94
C GLY A 24 -6.45 1.34 -18.65
N GLY A 25 -5.68 0.31 -19.06
CA GLY A 25 -5.91 -1.08 -18.67
C GLY A 25 -5.67 -1.34 -17.17
N ARG A 26 -4.99 -0.43 -16.49
CA ARG A 26 -4.68 -0.50 -15.05
C ARG A 26 -5.74 0.22 -14.24
N LYS A 27 -6.90 -0.41 -14.09
CA LYS A 27 -8.08 0.15 -13.40
C LYS A 27 -7.79 0.53 -11.95
N GLU A 28 -6.84 -0.13 -11.32
CA GLU A 28 -6.35 0.10 -9.96
C GLU A 28 -5.79 1.51 -9.73
N LEU A 29 -5.37 2.21 -10.79
CA LEU A 29 -4.84 3.57 -10.66
C LEU A 29 -5.95 4.63 -10.46
N GLY A 30 -7.21 4.27 -10.69
CA GLY A 30 -8.35 5.17 -10.50
C GLY A 30 -8.35 6.44 -11.37
N PHE A 31 -7.55 6.46 -12.45
CA PHE A 31 -7.50 7.58 -13.39
C PHE A 31 -8.50 7.44 -14.53
N GLN A 32 -9.11 8.54 -14.90
CA GLN A 32 -9.80 8.66 -16.19
C GLN A 32 -8.77 9.10 -17.23
N MET A 33 -8.52 8.23 -18.20
CA MET A 33 -7.52 8.46 -19.25
C MET A 33 -8.10 9.30 -20.39
N HIS A 34 -7.33 10.30 -20.83
CA HIS A 34 -7.66 11.14 -21.99
C HIS A 34 -6.44 11.28 -22.89
N MET A 35 -6.66 11.27 -24.20
CA MET A 35 -5.61 11.41 -25.20
C MET A 35 -5.90 12.56 -26.15
N PHE A 36 -4.90 13.37 -26.40
CA PHE A 36 -4.95 14.47 -27.38
C PHE A 36 -3.70 14.43 -28.28
N GLN A 37 -3.87 14.90 -29.51
CA GLN A 37 -2.79 15.07 -30.49
C GLN A 37 -2.55 16.55 -30.82
N LYS A 38 -3.43 17.44 -30.36
CA LYS A 38 -3.38 18.88 -30.60
C LYS A 38 -3.72 19.64 -29.34
N LEU A 39 -3.14 20.82 -29.19
CA LEU A 39 -3.35 21.66 -28.01
C LEU A 39 -4.74 22.25 -27.92
N GLU A 40 -5.37 22.64 -29.04
CA GLU A 40 -6.68 23.27 -29.04
C GLU A 40 -7.79 22.43 -28.37
N PRO A 41 -7.94 21.12 -28.67
CA PRO A 41 -8.86 20.26 -27.93
C PRO A 41 -8.48 20.07 -26.48
N LEU A 42 -7.17 20.02 -26.16
CA LEU A 42 -6.65 19.89 -24.81
C LEU A 42 -6.97 21.14 -23.97
N LYS A 43 -6.78 22.35 -24.53
CA LYS A 43 -7.11 23.61 -23.87
C LYS A 43 -8.60 23.65 -23.49
N LYS A 44 -9.49 23.31 -24.44
CA LYS A 44 -10.94 23.24 -24.19
C LYS A 44 -11.31 22.21 -23.11
N PHE A 45 -10.61 21.09 -23.07
CA PHE A 45 -10.78 20.09 -22.02
C PHE A 45 -10.35 20.63 -20.65
N ALA A 46 -9.20 21.29 -20.57
CA ALA A 46 -8.66 21.87 -19.35
C ALA A 46 -9.53 22.99 -18.75
N GLU A 47 -10.28 23.72 -19.59
CA GLU A 47 -11.27 24.70 -19.13
C GLU A 47 -12.47 24.05 -18.42
N GLN A 48 -12.79 22.81 -18.76
CA GLN A 48 -13.98 22.12 -18.24
C GLN A 48 -13.68 21.14 -17.11
N LYS A 49 -12.49 20.56 -17.12
CA LYS A 49 -12.09 19.49 -16.17
C LYS A 49 -10.66 19.72 -15.66
N PRO A 50 -10.43 19.60 -14.35
CA PRO A 50 -9.08 19.68 -13.79
C PRO A 50 -8.22 18.51 -14.27
N ILE A 51 -6.99 18.79 -14.65
CA ILE A 51 -5.99 17.80 -15.05
C ILE A 51 -5.06 17.55 -13.84
N GLN A 52 -5.03 16.31 -13.34
CA GLN A 52 -4.15 15.93 -12.23
C GLN A 52 -2.76 15.59 -12.74
N ILE A 53 -2.66 14.84 -13.84
CA ILE A 53 -1.39 14.48 -14.46
C ILE A 53 -1.48 14.76 -15.95
N LEU A 54 -0.54 15.53 -16.46
CA LEU A 54 -0.36 15.81 -17.88
C LEU A 54 0.98 15.26 -18.37
N LEU A 55 0.96 14.31 -19.29
CA LEU A 55 2.12 13.95 -20.11
C LEU A 55 2.03 14.69 -21.43
N ILE A 56 2.98 15.53 -21.76
CA ILE A 56 2.96 16.35 -22.98
C ILE A 56 4.28 16.23 -23.74
N GLY A 57 4.19 16.05 -25.04
CA GLY A 57 5.37 15.89 -25.91
C GLY A 57 6.25 17.14 -25.97
N GLU A 58 7.56 16.95 -26.10
CA GLU A 58 8.56 18.03 -26.25
C GLU A 58 8.43 18.82 -27.56
N GLU A 59 7.65 18.32 -28.50
CA GLU A 59 7.37 18.98 -29.79
C GLU A 59 6.53 20.25 -29.67
N TYR A 60 5.82 20.44 -28.54
CA TYR A 60 5.16 21.69 -28.21
C TYR A 60 6.14 22.63 -27.50
N SER A 61 6.06 23.92 -27.79
CA SER A 61 6.93 24.91 -27.14
C SER A 61 6.66 24.99 -25.63
N GLN A 62 7.64 25.44 -24.88
CA GLN A 62 7.50 25.62 -23.44
C GLN A 62 6.34 26.54 -23.09
N GLU A 63 6.16 27.64 -23.81
CA GLU A 63 5.07 28.59 -23.63
C GLU A 63 3.71 27.90 -23.81
N GLU A 64 3.56 27.14 -24.88
CA GLU A 64 2.32 26.40 -25.17
C GLU A 64 2.01 25.34 -24.11
N ARG A 65 3.04 24.65 -23.59
CA ARG A 65 2.85 23.63 -22.55
C ARG A 65 2.43 24.26 -21.21
N LEU A 66 2.99 25.42 -20.89
CA LEU A 66 2.68 26.13 -19.63
C LEU A 66 1.29 26.77 -19.63
N GLU A 67 0.69 27.04 -20.79
CA GLU A 67 -0.69 27.52 -20.91
C GLU A 67 -1.74 26.47 -20.48
N ILE A 68 -1.39 25.18 -20.44
CA ILE A 68 -2.32 24.13 -20.03
C ILE A 68 -2.31 23.97 -18.52
N PRO A 69 -3.40 24.27 -17.79
CA PRO A 69 -3.43 24.08 -16.35
C PRO A 69 -3.43 22.59 -15.99
N ALA A 70 -2.40 22.14 -15.24
CA ALA A 70 -2.28 20.79 -14.74
C ALA A 70 -1.61 20.82 -13.35
N ALA A 71 -2.05 19.93 -12.44
CA ALA A 71 -1.45 19.83 -11.13
C ALA A 71 0.01 19.33 -11.21
N GLU A 72 0.24 18.36 -12.10
CA GLU A 72 1.57 17.81 -12.38
C GLU A 72 1.78 17.74 -13.90
N ARG A 73 2.90 18.29 -14.37
CA ARG A 73 3.25 18.30 -15.80
C ARG A 73 4.56 17.58 -16.03
N PHE A 74 4.53 16.62 -16.95
CA PHE A 74 5.67 15.84 -17.42
C PHE A 74 5.88 16.07 -18.90
N VAL A 75 7.09 16.41 -19.28
CA VAL A 75 7.48 16.56 -20.69
C VAL A 75 8.08 15.25 -21.20
N LEU A 76 7.42 14.65 -22.19
CA LEU A 76 7.90 13.45 -22.87
C LEU A 76 9.07 13.84 -23.80
N VAL A 77 10.30 13.50 -23.40
CA VAL A 77 11.53 13.83 -24.14
C VAL A 77 12.12 12.61 -24.84
N LYS A 78 12.74 12.83 -25.99
CA LYS A 78 13.44 11.78 -26.75
C LYS A 78 14.90 11.60 -26.30
N ALA A 79 15.45 12.56 -25.59
CA ALA A 79 16.79 12.51 -25.00
C ALA A 79 16.78 13.21 -23.65
N GLU A 80 17.51 12.67 -22.68
CA GLU A 80 17.62 13.23 -21.33
C GLU A 80 18.49 14.50 -21.28
N GLY A 81 18.28 15.33 -20.25
CA GLY A 81 19.13 16.49 -19.95
C GLY A 81 18.69 17.78 -20.63
N ARG A 82 17.42 17.94 -20.96
CA ARG A 82 16.88 19.20 -21.49
C ARG A 82 16.60 20.22 -20.39
N TYR A 83 16.81 21.50 -20.71
CA TYR A 83 16.37 22.59 -19.86
C TYR A 83 14.83 22.73 -19.96
N LEU A 84 14.15 22.49 -18.84
CA LEU A 84 12.71 22.63 -18.67
C LEU A 84 12.40 23.75 -17.68
N ALA A 85 11.17 24.24 -17.66
CA ALA A 85 10.72 25.15 -16.62
C ALA A 85 10.67 24.45 -15.24
N ASP A 86 10.73 25.23 -14.16
CA ASP A 86 10.65 24.72 -12.77
C ASP A 86 9.35 23.92 -12.48
N GLU A 87 8.29 24.19 -13.24
CA GLU A 87 6.99 23.53 -13.16
C GLU A 87 6.88 22.27 -14.03
N GLU A 88 7.91 21.95 -14.80
CA GLU A 88 7.95 20.82 -15.71
C GLU A 88 8.92 19.75 -15.20
N LYS A 89 8.55 18.49 -15.38
CA LYS A 89 9.37 17.33 -15.03
C LYS A 89 9.73 16.55 -16.28
N GLU A 90 11.00 16.18 -16.41
CA GLU A 90 11.48 15.42 -17.55
C GLU A 90 11.06 13.94 -17.45
N LEU A 91 10.57 13.39 -18.56
CA LEU A 91 10.19 11.99 -18.66
C LEU A 91 10.64 11.41 -20.01
N TYR A 92 11.57 10.47 -19.98
CA TYR A 92 12.05 9.84 -21.21
C TYR A 92 10.92 9.06 -21.90
N LYS A 93 10.70 9.30 -23.20
CA LYS A 93 9.55 8.83 -23.95
C LYS A 93 9.58 7.32 -24.23
N TYR A 94 10.72 6.80 -24.66
CA TYR A 94 10.83 5.42 -25.15
C TYR A 94 11.34 4.45 -24.08
N GLN A 95 10.60 4.37 -22.99
CA GLN A 95 10.82 3.41 -21.90
C GLN A 95 9.56 2.57 -21.65
N SER A 96 9.65 1.53 -20.82
CA SER A 96 8.49 0.72 -20.51
C SER A 96 7.40 1.54 -19.80
N VAL A 97 6.13 1.16 -20.00
CA VAL A 97 5.00 1.82 -19.32
C VAL A 97 5.15 1.79 -17.81
N ASP A 98 5.72 0.70 -17.26
CA ASP A 98 6.01 0.59 -15.83
C ASP A 98 7.03 1.62 -15.36
N GLN A 99 8.07 1.87 -16.13
CA GLN A 99 9.06 2.92 -15.82
C GLN A 99 8.45 4.32 -15.92
N ILE A 100 7.62 4.57 -16.95
CA ILE A 100 6.89 5.84 -17.10
C ILE A 100 5.99 6.06 -15.88
N LEU A 101 5.15 5.09 -15.52
CA LEU A 101 4.25 5.19 -14.38
C LEU A 101 5.01 5.35 -13.07
N THR A 102 6.06 4.56 -12.86
CA THR A 102 6.91 4.68 -11.66
C THR A 102 7.43 6.10 -11.52
N LYS A 103 8.03 6.65 -12.59
CA LYS A 103 8.62 7.99 -12.56
C LYS A 103 7.56 9.09 -12.40
N VAL A 104 6.41 8.97 -13.08
CA VAL A 104 5.28 9.88 -12.94
C VAL A 104 4.76 9.89 -11.51
N LEU A 105 4.55 8.72 -10.93
CA LEU A 105 4.02 8.61 -9.57
C LEU A 105 5.07 9.00 -8.51
N GLU A 106 6.34 8.64 -8.67
CA GLU A 106 7.44 9.12 -7.80
C GLU A 106 7.53 10.63 -7.73
N LEU A 107 7.39 11.28 -8.87
CA LEU A 107 7.50 12.74 -8.98
C LEU A 107 6.17 13.45 -8.71
N SER A 108 5.02 12.76 -8.79
CA SER A 108 3.67 13.28 -8.49
C SER A 108 3.27 13.09 -7.04
N VAL A 109 3.82 12.08 -6.36
CA VAL A 109 3.53 11.82 -4.96
C VAL A 109 4.12 12.94 -4.11
N ASP A 110 3.30 13.98 -3.99
CA ASP A 110 3.22 14.81 -2.81
C ASP A 110 4.46 15.60 -2.39
N LYS A 111 4.57 16.79 -2.94
CA LYS A 111 5.23 17.85 -2.17
C LYS A 111 4.65 17.96 -0.75
N GLU A 112 3.35 17.75 -0.54
CA GLU A 112 2.74 17.78 0.81
C GLU A 112 3.08 16.54 1.65
N ARG A 113 3.05 15.31 1.07
CA ARG A 113 3.38 14.08 1.81
C ARG A 113 4.90 13.87 1.95
N ALA A 114 5.70 14.21 0.94
CA ALA A 114 7.16 14.18 1.05
C ALA A 114 7.67 15.23 2.03
N VAL A 115 7.10 16.43 2.07
CA VAL A 115 7.41 17.48 3.06
C VAL A 115 6.96 17.03 4.45
N ALA A 116 5.79 16.40 4.60
CA ALA A 116 5.36 15.82 5.88
C ALA A 116 6.30 14.71 6.37
N LYS A 117 6.82 13.85 5.46
CA LYS A 117 7.79 12.81 5.79
C LYS A 117 9.19 13.36 6.09
N THR A 118 9.62 14.42 5.41
CA THR A 118 10.91 15.10 5.66
C THR A 118 10.89 15.88 6.99
N LEU A 119 9.72 16.35 7.41
CA LEU A 119 9.54 17.04 8.70
C LEU A 119 9.34 16.07 9.88
N ARG A 120 8.91 14.81 9.63
CA ARG A 120 8.75 13.78 10.65
C ARG A 120 9.81 12.70 10.47
N LYS A 121 10.92 12.85 11.16
CA LYS A 121 12.04 11.86 11.25
C LYS A 121 11.71 10.61 12.07
N THR A 122 10.46 10.19 12.16
CA THR A 122 10.07 8.99 12.90
C THR A 122 9.79 7.84 11.94
N ARG A 123 10.48 6.71 12.15
CA ARG A 123 10.18 5.41 11.54
C ARG A 123 8.70 5.09 11.72
N GLY A 124 8.04 4.49 10.73
CA GLY A 124 6.69 3.96 10.87
C GLY A 124 6.60 2.92 12.00
N SER A 125 5.46 2.85 12.67
CA SER A 125 5.20 1.91 13.77
C SER A 125 4.67 0.57 13.24
N LEU A 126 5.17 -0.55 13.80
CA LEU A 126 4.74 -1.90 13.49
C LEU A 126 3.88 -2.45 14.62
N ILE A 127 2.61 -2.77 14.35
CA ILE A 127 1.66 -3.30 15.33
C ILE A 127 1.29 -4.74 14.96
N GLY A 128 1.61 -5.70 15.83
CA GLY A 128 1.17 -7.08 15.68
C GLY A 128 -0.17 -7.31 16.41
N VAL A 129 -1.12 -7.97 15.74
CA VAL A 129 -2.34 -8.46 16.37
C VAL A 129 -2.29 -9.98 16.33
N TYR A 130 -2.24 -10.60 17.50
CA TYR A 130 -2.12 -12.05 17.64
C TYR A 130 -2.93 -12.57 18.82
N SER A 131 -3.33 -13.81 18.76
CA SER A 131 -3.91 -14.54 19.90
C SER A 131 -3.72 -16.05 19.71
N PRO A 132 -3.32 -16.77 20.76
CA PRO A 132 -3.34 -18.24 20.76
C PRO A 132 -4.77 -18.83 20.85
N ILE A 133 -5.78 -17.96 20.87
CA ILE A 133 -7.20 -18.32 20.95
C ILE A 133 -7.85 -17.98 19.61
N HIS A 134 -8.34 -19.01 18.91
CA HIS A 134 -8.98 -18.82 17.61
C HIS A 134 -10.44 -18.35 17.74
N ARG A 135 -10.95 -17.72 16.66
CA ARG A 135 -12.36 -17.32 16.49
C ARG A 135 -12.89 -16.33 17.53
N ILE A 136 -12.03 -15.57 18.15
CA ILE A 136 -12.40 -14.51 19.11
C ILE A 136 -12.56 -13.12 18.48
N GLY A 137 -12.54 -13.04 17.14
CA GLY A 137 -12.69 -11.78 16.42
C GLY A 137 -11.41 -10.98 16.23
N LYS A 138 -10.24 -11.65 16.18
CA LYS A 138 -8.92 -11.04 15.99
C LYS A 138 -8.88 -10.16 14.74
N THR A 139 -9.20 -10.69 13.56
CA THR A 139 -9.26 -9.93 12.30
C THR A 139 -10.19 -8.73 12.38
N LYS A 140 -11.38 -8.90 12.98
CA LYS A 140 -12.30 -7.78 13.18
C LYS A 140 -11.68 -6.68 14.04
N TYR A 141 -11.03 -7.06 15.14
CA TYR A 141 -10.33 -6.13 16.01
C TYR A 141 -9.21 -5.40 15.28
N ALA A 142 -8.37 -6.12 14.51
CA ALA A 142 -7.29 -5.55 13.74
C ALA A 142 -7.78 -4.53 12.70
N LEU A 143 -8.89 -4.83 12.01
CA LEU A 143 -9.53 -3.92 11.06
C LEU A 143 -10.13 -2.68 11.75
N GLU A 144 -10.77 -2.83 12.91
CA GLU A 144 -11.32 -1.72 13.69
C GLU A 144 -10.19 -0.81 14.21
N LEU A 145 -9.12 -1.38 14.76
CA LEU A 145 -7.92 -0.67 15.18
C LEU A 145 -7.30 0.12 14.03
N GLY A 146 -7.17 -0.52 12.87
CA GLY A 146 -6.60 0.12 11.69
C GLY A 146 -7.43 1.30 11.19
N LYS A 147 -8.75 1.18 11.19
CA LYS A 147 -9.66 2.29 10.83
C LYS A 147 -9.54 3.47 11.80
N GLU A 148 -9.46 3.20 13.09
CA GLU A 148 -9.30 4.24 14.11
C GLU A 148 -7.96 4.98 13.93
N LEU A 149 -6.87 4.25 13.69
CA LEU A 149 -5.55 4.84 13.46
C LEU A 149 -5.48 5.60 12.13
N ALA A 150 -6.21 5.14 11.11
CA ALA A 150 -6.26 5.78 9.80
C ALA A 150 -6.98 7.14 9.80
N GLU A 151 -7.67 7.51 10.88
CA GLU A 151 -8.17 8.87 11.07
C GLU A 151 -7.05 9.87 11.42
N LYS A 152 -5.90 9.37 11.89
CA LYS A 152 -4.77 10.19 12.35
C LYS A 152 -3.60 10.24 11.38
N GLY A 153 -3.47 9.22 10.52
CA GLY A 153 -2.37 9.12 9.56
C GLY A 153 -2.49 7.90 8.66
N PRO A 154 -1.61 7.75 7.67
CA PRO A 154 -1.64 6.62 6.74
C PRO A 154 -1.37 5.29 7.44
N VAL A 155 -2.29 4.33 7.28
CA VAL A 155 -2.21 2.98 7.84
C VAL A 155 -2.28 1.95 6.73
N LEU A 156 -1.36 0.98 6.76
CA LEU A 156 -1.42 -0.22 5.94
C LEU A 156 -1.74 -1.44 6.81
N TYR A 157 -2.72 -2.21 6.38
CA TYR A 157 -3.09 -3.47 7.02
C TYR A 157 -2.68 -4.65 6.15
N LEU A 158 -2.00 -5.63 6.76
CA LEU A 158 -1.62 -6.90 6.15
C LEU A 158 -2.22 -8.05 6.95
N ASN A 159 -2.92 -8.94 6.25
CA ASN A 159 -3.47 -10.15 6.85
C ASN A 159 -2.59 -11.36 6.50
N LEU A 160 -2.04 -11.99 7.53
CA LEU A 160 -1.17 -13.16 7.48
C LEU A 160 -1.83 -14.38 8.15
N GLU A 161 -3.16 -14.43 8.15
CA GLU A 161 -3.92 -15.61 8.57
C GLU A 161 -3.97 -16.66 7.46
N GLU A 162 -4.02 -17.92 7.83
CA GLU A 162 -4.19 -19.05 6.91
C GLU A 162 -5.46 -18.92 6.06
N TYR A 163 -6.52 -18.42 6.68
CA TYR A 163 -7.83 -18.22 6.08
C TYR A 163 -8.34 -16.81 6.40
N ALA A 164 -7.93 -15.86 5.61
CA ALA A 164 -8.19 -14.43 5.83
C ALA A 164 -9.65 -13.97 5.62
N GLY A 165 -10.56 -14.87 5.28
CA GLY A 165 -11.97 -14.55 5.03
C GLY A 165 -12.29 -13.99 3.64
N GLY A 166 -11.30 -13.84 2.78
CA GLY A 166 -11.48 -13.52 1.36
C GLY A 166 -12.39 -12.31 1.11
N GLU A 167 -13.39 -12.48 0.25
CA GLU A 167 -14.30 -11.41 -0.18
C GLU A 167 -15.22 -10.86 0.93
N HIS A 168 -15.27 -11.50 2.08
CA HIS A 168 -16.01 -10.95 3.23
C HIS A 168 -15.37 -9.66 3.76
N TYR A 169 -14.04 -9.54 3.65
CA TYR A 169 -13.29 -8.39 4.14
C TYR A 169 -12.63 -7.59 3.02
N PHE A 170 -12.27 -8.23 1.91
CA PHE A 170 -11.40 -7.64 0.87
C PHE A 170 -12.10 -7.62 -0.49
N SER A 171 -11.98 -6.51 -1.22
CA SER A 171 -12.57 -6.39 -2.56
C SER A 171 -11.92 -7.35 -3.57
N LYS A 172 -12.70 -7.81 -4.55
CA LYS A 172 -12.22 -8.59 -5.71
C LYS A 172 -11.47 -7.76 -6.75
N GLU A 173 -11.57 -6.44 -6.67
CA GLU A 173 -11.07 -5.54 -7.71
C GLU A 173 -9.53 -5.53 -7.81
N GLN A 174 -8.83 -5.89 -6.71
CA GLN A 174 -7.38 -6.05 -6.73
C GLN A 174 -7.02 -7.46 -7.19
N GLU A 175 -6.27 -7.56 -8.27
CA GLU A 175 -5.76 -8.85 -8.77
C GLU A 175 -4.52 -9.30 -8.00
N GLN A 176 -3.67 -8.35 -7.58
CA GLN A 176 -2.41 -8.60 -6.88
C GLN A 176 -2.62 -8.78 -5.37
N ASN A 177 -1.75 -9.56 -4.76
CA ASN A 177 -1.81 -9.91 -3.34
C ASN A 177 -0.45 -9.74 -2.63
N LEU A 178 -0.39 -10.10 -1.36
CA LEU A 178 0.82 -9.99 -0.54
C LEU A 178 2.00 -10.85 -1.05
N GLY A 179 1.73 -11.95 -1.75
CA GLY A 179 2.76 -12.76 -2.42
C GLY A 179 3.43 -11.99 -3.56
N ASP A 180 2.64 -11.26 -4.35
CA ASP A 180 3.18 -10.39 -5.40
C ASP A 180 4.02 -9.26 -4.81
N LEU A 181 3.59 -8.68 -3.68
CA LEU A 181 4.37 -7.65 -2.98
C LEU A 181 5.70 -8.19 -2.49
N LEU A 182 5.74 -9.39 -1.91
CA LEU A 182 6.97 -10.08 -1.52
C LEU A 182 7.91 -10.29 -2.71
N TYR A 183 7.36 -10.68 -3.86
CA TYR A 183 8.16 -10.81 -5.08
C TYR A 183 8.78 -9.47 -5.49
N TYR A 184 8.00 -8.38 -5.50
CA TYR A 184 8.51 -7.05 -5.84
C TYR A 184 9.52 -6.50 -4.82
N SER A 185 9.37 -6.82 -3.54
CA SER A 185 10.28 -6.36 -2.49
C SER A 185 11.71 -6.91 -2.63
N LYS A 186 11.86 -8.05 -3.33
CA LYS A 186 13.15 -8.70 -3.62
C LYS A 186 13.85 -8.14 -4.86
N GLN A 187 13.14 -7.35 -5.66
CA GLN A 187 13.73 -6.74 -6.85
C GLN A 187 14.46 -5.45 -6.46
N GLU A 188 15.73 -5.34 -6.80
CA GLU A 188 16.56 -4.14 -6.51
C GLU A 188 16.10 -2.90 -7.30
N THR A 189 15.37 -3.10 -8.41
CA THR A 189 14.90 -2.05 -9.30
C THR A 189 13.42 -1.78 -9.11
N GLY A 190 13.08 -0.71 -8.39
CA GLY A 190 11.69 -0.25 -8.29
C GLY A 190 11.40 0.49 -6.98
N ASN A 191 10.50 1.47 -7.05
CA ASN A 191 10.00 2.14 -5.87
C ASN A 191 8.93 1.26 -5.19
N LEU A 192 9.30 0.58 -4.11
CA LEU A 192 8.38 -0.29 -3.37
C LEU A 192 7.15 0.48 -2.85
N GLY A 193 7.33 1.72 -2.38
CA GLY A 193 6.23 2.55 -1.92
C GLY A 193 5.17 2.79 -3.00
N LEU A 194 5.62 2.96 -4.24
CA LEU A 194 4.74 3.06 -5.38
C LEU A 194 4.04 1.74 -5.69
N ARG A 195 4.77 0.62 -5.68
CA ARG A 195 4.17 -0.71 -5.89
C ARG A 195 3.06 -0.97 -4.87
N ILE A 196 3.31 -0.65 -3.60
CA ILE A 196 2.29 -0.75 -2.55
C ILE A 196 1.06 0.09 -2.91
N SER A 197 1.23 1.37 -3.26
CA SER A 197 0.09 2.25 -3.57
C SER A 197 -0.73 1.80 -4.79
N MET A 198 -0.15 1.03 -5.70
CA MET A 198 -0.84 0.43 -6.84
C MET A 198 -1.60 -0.85 -6.50
N MET A 199 -1.18 -1.56 -5.44
CA MET A 199 -1.72 -2.86 -5.04
C MET A 199 -2.74 -2.74 -3.90
N THR A 200 -2.87 -1.57 -3.28
CA THR A 200 -3.76 -1.38 -2.13
C THR A 200 -5.22 -1.25 -2.53
N GLY A 201 -6.08 -1.96 -1.76
CA GLY A 201 -7.49 -1.63 -1.64
C GLY A 201 -7.74 -0.79 -0.38
N GLN A 202 -8.97 -0.29 -0.19
CA GLN A 202 -9.33 0.55 0.95
C GLN A 202 -10.51 -0.01 1.74
N ILE A 203 -10.40 0.07 3.06
CA ILE A 203 -11.49 -0.19 4.01
C ILE A 203 -11.64 1.06 4.89
N GLY A 204 -12.60 1.93 4.58
CA GLY A 204 -12.65 3.28 5.14
C GLY A 204 -11.47 4.12 4.66
N ASN A 205 -10.69 4.67 5.58
CA ASN A 205 -9.47 5.43 5.29
C ASN A 205 -8.18 4.58 5.40
N MET A 206 -8.31 3.31 5.76
CA MET A 206 -7.20 2.37 5.90
C MET A 206 -6.94 1.65 4.57
N ASP A 207 -5.69 1.61 4.15
CA ASP A 207 -5.26 0.81 3.02
C ASP A 207 -4.96 -0.63 3.46
N TYR A 208 -5.18 -1.59 2.55
CA TYR A 208 -4.81 -2.99 2.76
C TYR A 208 -4.23 -3.59 1.47
N ILE A 209 -3.43 -4.65 1.62
CA ILE A 209 -3.04 -5.53 0.52
C ILE A 209 -3.80 -6.83 0.67
N ARG A 210 -4.32 -7.37 -0.46
CA ARG A 210 -4.99 -8.66 -0.43
C ARG A 210 -4.09 -9.74 0.17
N PRO A 211 -4.62 -10.60 1.06
CA PRO A 211 -3.84 -11.66 1.66
C PRO A 211 -3.44 -12.73 0.62
N ILE A 212 -2.41 -13.49 0.97
CA ILE A 212 -2.05 -14.71 0.23
C ILE A 212 -3.21 -15.69 0.36
N THR A 213 -3.65 -16.25 -0.76
CA THR A 213 -4.83 -17.13 -0.80
C THR A 213 -4.49 -18.60 -0.60
N VAL A 214 -3.25 -18.99 -0.88
CA VAL A 214 -2.77 -20.37 -0.77
C VAL A 214 -1.93 -20.50 0.50
N VAL A 215 -2.38 -21.34 1.43
CA VAL A 215 -1.73 -21.50 2.76
C VAL A 215 -0.28 -21.95 2.62
N GLN A 216 0.01 -22.83 1.66
CA GLN A 216 1.36 -23.30 1.41
C GLN A 216 2.31 -22.19 0.97
N ASP A 217 1.82 -21.22 0.21
CA ASP A 217 2.61 -20.06 -0.21
C ASP A 217 2.89 -19.14 0.98
N LEU A 218 1.92 -18.95 1.89
CA LEU A 218 2.12 -18.23 3.15
C LEU A 218 3.19 -18.90 4.02
N GLN A 219 3.13 -20.23 4.15
CA GLN A 219 4.07 -21.01 4.95
C GLN A 219 5.47 -21.10 4.32
N ALA A 220 5.58 -20.95 3.01
CA ALA A 220 6.86 -20.99 2.30
C ALA A 220 7.70 -19.71 2.52
N VAL A 221 7.09 -18.60 2.94
CA VAL A 221 7.80 -17.35 3.19
C VAL A 221 8.61 -17.48 4.49
N THR A 222 9.89 -17.18 4.42
CA THR A 222 10.78 -17.26 5.60
C THR A 222 10.59 -16.07 6.54
N ALA A 223 11.05 -16.23 7.79
CA ALA A 223 11.05 -15.15 8.77
C ALA A 223 11.82 -13.90 8.26
N GLU A 224 12.98 -14.13 7.63
CA GLU A 224 13.84 -13.09 7.09
C GLU A 224 13.14 -12.30 5.98
N GLU A 225 12.42 -12.99 5.09
CA GLU A 225 11.68 -12.35 4.00
C GLU A 225 10.54 -11.47 4.54
N TRP A 226 9.81 -11.94 5.56
CA TRP A 226 8.81 -11.13 6.27
C TRP A 226 9.43 -9.88 6.89
N MET A 227 10.52 -10.05 7.60
CA MET A 227 11.21 -8.96 8.29
C MET A 227 11.69 -7.90 7.30
N GLN A 228 12.33 -8.32 6.21
CA GLN A 228 12.78 -7.42 5.15
C GLN A 228 11.63 -6.64 4.53
N LEU A 229 10.50 -7.31 4.25
CA LEU A 229 9.32 -6.64 3.70
C LEU A 229 8.78 -5.57 4.65
N PHE A 230 8.59 -5.92 5.93
CA PHE A 230 8.05 -4.98 6.92
C PHE A 230 8.97 -3.78 7.14
N GLU A 231 10.28 -4.00 7.25
CA GLU A 231 11.27 -2.92 7.33
C GLU A 231 11.21 -2.00 6.11
N GLN A 232 11.18 -2.57 4.91
CA GLN A 232 11.06 -1.77 3.69
C GLN A 232 9.76 -0.96 3.64
N ILE A 233 8.63 -1.51 4.10
CA ILE A 233 7.36 -0.79 4.15
C ILE A 233 7.46 0.38 5.11
N VAL A 234 7.91 0.19 6.35
CA VAL A 234 7.95 1.26 7.36
C VAL A 234 9.02 2.33 7.05
N GLU A 235 10.07 1.98 6.30
CA GLU A 235 11.13 2.90 5.91
C GLU A 235 10.86 3.64 4.60
N LYS A 236 10.35 2.92 3.59
CA LYS A 236 10.31 3.38 2.19
C LYS A 236 8.90 3.74 1.69
N SER A 237 7.85 3.53 2.50
CA SER A 237 6.49 3.87 2.11
C SER A 237 5.96 5.11 2.84
N ILE A 238 4.73 5.52 2.50
CA ILE A 238 4.03 6.64 3.14
C ILE A 238 3.43 6.27 4.50
N TYR A 239 3.34 4.98 4.83
CA TYR A 239 2.59 4.50 5.99
C TYR A 239 3.30 4.81 7.30
N GLU A 240 2.55 5.45 8.21
CA GLU A 240 2.99 5.74 9.58
C GLU A 240 2.75 4.54 10.51
N VAL A 241 1.79 3.68 10.15
CA VAL A 241 1.47 2.46 10.89
C VAL A 241 1.31 1.29 9.93
N LEU A 242 1.95 0.17 10.26
CA LEU A 242 1.76 -1.13 9.63
C LEU A 242 1.12 -2.09 10.64
N ILE A 243 -0.09 -2.58 10.34
CA ILE A 243 -0.79 -3.55 11.18
C ILE A 243 -0.64 -4.94 10.56
N LEU A 244 -0.17 -5.88 11.36
CA LEU A 244 -0.05 -7.29 11.01
C LEU A 244 -1.10 -8.10 11.76
N ASP A 245 -2.06 -8.69 11.05
CA ASP A 245 -3.00 -9.67 11.58
C ASP A 245 -2.41 -11.08 11.41
N LEU A 246 -1.82 -11.63 12.48
CA LEU A 246 -0.92 -12.78 12.44
C LEU A 246 -1.65 -14.10 12.76
N GLY A 247 -1.50 -15.10 11.88
CA GLY A 247 -1.88 -16.49 12.10
C GLY A 247 -0.74 -17.33 12.68
N ASP A 248 -1.08 -18.56 13.09
CA ASP A 248 -0.10 -19.50 13.66
C ASP A 248 0.84 -20.11 12.62
N SER A 249 0.45 -20.09 11.34
CA SER A 249 1.21 -20.70 10.24
C SER A 249 2.32 -19.80 9.68
N VAL A 250 2.48 -18.59 10.21
CA VAL A 250 3.53 -17.66 9.76
C VAL A 250 4.87 -18.12 10.28
N ASN A 251 5.83 -18.37 9.38
CA ASN A 251 7.19 -18.69 9.78
C ASN A 251 7.84 -17.53 10.53
N GLY A 252 8.49 -17.85 11.65
CA GLY A 252 9.14 -16.85 12.50
C GLY A 252 8.15 -15.96 13.26
N LEU A 253 6.93 -16.44 13.54
CA LEU A 253 5.89 -15.69 14.25
C LEU A 253 6.43 -14.94 15.47
N PHE A 254 7.19 -15.60 16.35
CA PHE A 254 7.72 -14.97 17.56
C PHE A 254 8.79 -13.92 17.25
N SER A 255 9.64 -14.17 16.27
CA SER A 255 10.61 -13.16 15.80
C SER A 255 9.93 -11.92 15.23
N ILE A 256 8.81 -12.10 14.51
CA ILE A 256 7.99 -11.00 13.99
C ILE A 256 7.35 -10.23 15.15
N LEU A 257 6.74 -10.93 16.12
CA LEU A 257 6.14 -10.31 17.30
C LEU A 257 7.16 -9.51 18.13
N GLU A 258 8.38 -10.00 18.25
CA GLU A 258 9.50 -9.32 18.95
C GLU A 258 9.90 -7.98 18.28
N LYS A 259 9.70 -7.89 16.97
CA LYS A 259 10.03 -6.68 16.19
C LYS A 259 8.89 -5.66 16.14
N CYS A 260 7.70 -6.05 16.54
CA CYS A 260 6.58 -5.13 16.63
C CYS A 260 6.82 -4.09 17.74
N ASP A 261 6.48 -2.84 17.49
CA ASP A 261 6.53 -1.77 18.51
C ASP A 261 5.44 -1.97 19.58
N SER A 262 4.34 -2.66 19.22
CA SER A 262 3.34 -3.17 20.15
C SER A 262 2.67 -4.44 19.63
N VAL A 263 2.29 -5.33 20.54
CA VAL A 263 1.56 -6.57 20.25
C VAL A 263 0.23 -6.56 20.96
N HIS A 264 -0.87 -6.56 20.21
CA HIS A 264 -2.21 -6.65 20.77
C HIS A 264 -2.62 -8.11 20.87
N THR A 265 -2.59 -8.66 22.08
CA THR A 265 -3.00 -10.04 22.35
C THR A 265 -4.43 -10.08 22.86
N LEU A 266 -5.31 -10.70 22.07
CA LEU A 266 -6.73 -10.81 22.42
C LEU A 266 -6.98 -12.04 23.29
N SER A 267 -7.90 -11.88 24.25
CA SER A 267 -8.39 -12.95 25.12
C SER A 267 -9.89 -12.81 25.40
N ILE A 268 -10.48 -13.87 25.95
CA ILE A 268 -11.86 -13.91 26.45
C ILE A 268 -11.87 -14.46 27.89
N GLU A 269 -12.90 -14.08 28.65
CA GLU A 269 -13.07 -14.48 30.06
C GLU A 269 -13.59 -15.92 30.19
N GLU A 270 -12.86 -16.90 29.64
CA GLU A 270 -13.19 -18.31 29.72
C GLU A 270 -11.98 -19.11 30.27
N PRO A 271 -12.22 -20.16 31.10
CA PRO A 271 -11.13 -20.95 31.69
C PRO A 271 -10.18 -21.55 30.66
N ALA A 272 -10.72 -22.11 29.57
CA ALA A 272 -9.92 -22.68 28.48
C ALA A 272 -9.06 -21.62 27.75
N ALA A 273 -9.60 -20.43 27.55
CA ALA A 273 -8.88 -19.32 26.94
C ALA A 273 -7.74 -18.83 27.83
N LYS A 274 -7.98 -18.72 29.14
CA LYS A 274 -6.95 -18.37 30.14
C LYS A 274 -5.81 -19.40 30.16
N ALA A 275 -6.15 -20.70 30.09
CA ALA A 275 -5.14 -21.77 30.03
C ALA A 275 -4.28 -21.69 28.76
N LYS A 276 -4.90 -21.41 27.59
CA LYS A 276 -4.14 -21.21 26.34
C LYS A 276 -3.21 -19.99 26.40
N LEU A 277 -3.70 -18.88 26.96
CA LEU A 277 -2.89 -17.68 27.12
C LEU A 277 -1.73 -17.90 28.08
N GLN A 278 -1.95 -18.64 29.17
CA GLN A 278 -0.89 -19.03 30.09
C GLN A 278 0.16 -19.90 29.38
N GLN A 279 -0.28 -20.90 28.63
CA GLN A 279 0.62 -21.77 27.85
C GLN A 279 1.44 -20.96 26.83
N TYR A 280 0.82 -19.99 26.15
CA TYR A 280 1.49 -19.08 25.24
C TYR A 280 2.59 -18.30 25.96
N THR A 281 2.28 -17.70 27.11
CA THR A 281 3.24 -16.95 27.92
C THR A 281 4.40 -17.85 28.37
N GLU A 282 4.12 -19.06 28.85
CA GLU A 282 5.14 -20.03 29.25
C GLU A 282 6.02 -20.45 28.05
N ASN A 283 5.43 -20.57 26.86
CA ASN A 283 6.18 -20.90 25.65
C ASN A 283 7.13 -19.76 25.27
N LEU A 284 6.70 -18.52 25.33
CA LEU A 284 7.57 -17.36 25.10
C LEU A 284 8.78 -17.37 26.04
N LEU A 285 8.55 -17.60 27.34
CA LEU A 285 9.62 -17.66 28.33
C LEU A 285 10.62 -18.82 28.07
N ARG A 286 10.09 -19.99 27.68
CA ARG A 286 10.93 -21.17 27.41
C ARG A 286 11.75 -21.08 26.13
N THR A 287 11.27 -20.30 25.15
CA THR A 287 11.93 -20.16 23.86
C THR A 287 12.76 -18.87 23.71
N GLY A 288 12.89 -18.08 24.81
CA GLY A 288 13.73 -16.88 24.83
C GLY A 288 13.11 -15.66 24.14
N HIS A 289 11.77 -15.60 24.05
CA HIS A 289 11.01 -14.52 23.44
C HIS A 289 10.22 -13.69 24.46
N GLU A 290 10.70 -13.62 25.71
CA GLU A 290 10.06 -12.88 26.82
C GLU A 290 9.87 -11.39 26.52
N LYS A 291 10.71 -10.80 25.67
CA LYS A 291 10.62 -9.40 25.25
C LYS A 291 9.26 -9.04 24.63
N ILE A 292 8.59 -10.01 24.00
CA ILE A 292 7.24 -9.79 23.45
C ILE A 292 6.28 -9.34 24.55
N LEU A 293 6.43 -9.85 25.77
CA LEU A 293 5.55 -9.52 26.91
C LEU A 293 5.71 -8.06 27.36
N GLU A 294 6.89 -7.44 27.17
CA GLU A 294 7.17 -6.07 27.58
C GLU A 294 6.37 -5.03 26.79
N HIS A 295 6.05 -5.34 25.52
CA HIS A 295 5.27 -4.47 24.64
C HIS A 295 3.91 -5.05 24.25
N THR A 296 3.45 -6.08 24.98
CA THR A 296 2.15 -6.69 24.79
C THR A 296 1.03 -5.90 25.48
N VAL A 297 -0.01 -5.57 24.71
CA VAL A 297 -1.25 -4.97 25.18
C VAL A 297 -2.33 -6.05 25.16
N GLN A 298 -2.71 -6.54 26.35
CA GLN A 298 -3.81 -7.52 26.45
C GLN A 298 -5.16 -6.83 26.24
N LYS A 299 -6.01 -7.42 25.41
CA LYS A 299 -7.38 -6.96 25.14
C LYS A 299 -8.38 -8.09 25.41
N VAL A 300 -9.27 -7.87 26.37
CA VAL A 300 -10.36 -8.80 26.64
C VAL A 300 -11.52 -8.46 25.71
N VAL A 301 -11.88 -9.39 24.85
CA VAL A 301 -13.02 -9.25 23.93
C VAL A 301 -14.24 -9.88 24.61
N ARG A 302 -15.35 -9.15 24.64
CA ARG A 302 -16.61 -9.70 25.18
C ARG A 302 -17.19 -10.68 24.15
N SER A 303 -17.42 -11.92 24.57
CA SER A 303 -18.21 -12.86 23.77
C SER A 303 -19.61 -12.29 23.56
N ARG A 304 -20.03 -12.17 22.29
CA ARG A 304 -21.38 -11.65 21.94
C ARG A 304 -22.51 -12.65 22.21
N ASN A 305 -22.21 -13.89 22.62
CA ASN A 305 -23.20 -14.93 22.83
C ASN A 305 -23.05 -15.55 24.21
N GLY A 306 -23.96 -15.19 25.12
CA GLY A 306 -24.34 -16.05 26.24
C GLY A 306 -25.08 -17.33 25.77
N GLY A 307 -24.60 -17.98 24.72
CA GLY A 307 -25.09 -19.23 24.17
C GLY A 307 -23.96 -20.23 24.14
N THR A 308 -24.09 -21.29 24.91
CA THR A 308 -23.29 -22.52 24.87
C THR A 308 -23.20 -22.98 23.41
N VAL A 309 -22.00 -22.92 22.81
CA VAL A 309 -21.71 -23.63 21.56
C VAL A 309 -21.14 -24.97 21.95
N ILE A 310 -21.95 -26.01 21.74
CA ILE A 310 -21.53 -27.43 21.81
C ILE A 310 -20.55 -27.68 20.65
#